data_f3fbc87091a3f8a9a2fc42c50763774e
#
_entry.id   f3fbc87091a3f8a9a2fc42c50763774e
#
_cell.length_a   1.000
_cell.length_b   1.000
_cell.length_c   1.000
_cell.angle_alpha   90.00
_cell.angle_beta   90.00
_cell.angle_gamma   90.00
#
_symmetry.space_group_name_H-M   'P 1'
#
loop_
_entity.id
_entity.type
_entity.pdbx_description
1 polymer ?
#
loop_
_entity_poly.entity_id
_entity_poly.type
_entity_poly.pdbx_seq_one_letter_code
_entity_poly.pdbx_strand_id
1 'polypeptide(L)'
;EFYVNKGCILSADVVKNQDTAVISDNAIRSVASDIIRYQSPEVDAVTGATLSSMAVMQAAKDALTEAGADKSFFKQAAYPESEPTESCSTSVVVVGSGAAGLNAAARLANAGIDVILVEKQGFLGGGDTMFASTELYGGGGYPVYASGAAGSTEQDYLEDKRAAAEKSGLPVDMESLEAYALRTGACADYYLSIGVPFTKFHEFAYQTTDGSSPGPYIIKCLSSELDRLGVDYRVNTALRSIDVSNGAAVGVTVAGPTGDYQIKAKAVLLATGGFARNNDLLTDYAEAGDYVSLPRSGSASATGDGIVAAKDIGADLWNMTAFKANNACHVAENGAVVSLYTLSETSALVDDEGNRFINETDATIPEKSVAELARPNQEAWSVFDQKTMDAKKLVQQYNELGYFVTGTTWE
;
A
#
# COMPACT_ATOMS: atom_id res chain seq x y z
N GLU A 1 23.13 -7.79 -12.14
CA GLU A 1 24.42 -8.47 -12.44
C GLU A 1 24.91 -9.21 -11.20
N PHE A 2 25.44 -10.41 -11.42
CA PHE A 2 26.07 -11.20 -10.37
C PHE A 2 27.55 -11.36 -10.71
N TYR A 3 28.42 -11.12 -9.73
CA TYR A 3 29.85 -11.38 -9.88
C TYR A 3 30.19 -12.75 -9.31
N VAL A 4 30.69 -13.62 -10.20
CA VAL A 4 31.06 -15.01 -9.84
C VAL A 4 32.57 -15.20 -10.04
N ASN A 5 33.25 -15.72 -9.03
CA ASN A 5 34.70 -16.01 -9.12
C ASN A 5 35.02 -17.34 -8.46
N LYS A 6 35.79 -18.18 -9.17
CA LYS A 6 36.24 -19.51 -8.69
C LYS A 6 35.09 -20.37 -8.10
N GLY A 7 33.91 -20.33 -8.72
CA GLY A 7 32.77 -21.10 -8.30
C GLY A 7 32.04 -20.51 -7.08
N CYS A 8 32.26 -19.25 -6.72
CA CYS A 8 31.53 -18.56 -5.67
C CYS A 8 30.83 -17.32 -6.21
N ILE A 9 29.62 -17.08 -5.76
CA ILE A 9 28.86 -15.84 -6.00
C ILE A 9 29.32 -14.82 -4.97
N LEU A 10 29.94 -13.72 -5.42
CA LEU A 10 30.59 -12.76 -4.53
C LEU A 10 29.75 -11.49 -4.31
N SER A 11 29.05 -11.02 -5.33
CA SER A 11 28.19 -9.85 -5.24
C SER A 11 27.03 -9.91 -6.21
N ALA A 12 26.03 -9.08 -5.96
CA ALA A 12 24.89 -8.83 -6.83
C ALA A 12 24.64 -7.33 -6.90
N ASP A 13 24.67 -6.76 -8.10
CA ASP A 13 24.42 -5.35 -8.35
C ASP A 13 23.18 -5.15 -9.22
N VAL A 14 22.29 -4.25 -8.80
CA VAL A 14 21.10 -3.89 -9.57
C VAL A 14 21.47 -2.85 -10.61
N VAL A 15 21.58 -3.25 -11.87
CA VAL A 15 21.89 -2.34 -13.01
C VAL A 15 20.64 -1.68 -13.59
N LYS A 16 19.48 -2.32 -13.46
CA LYS A 16 18.21 -1.78 -13.93
C LYS A 16 17.06 -2.35 -13.11
N ASN A 17 16.20 -1.46 -12.60
CA ASN A 17 14.96 -1.81 -11.92
C ASN A 17 13.82 -0.91 -12.43
N GLN A 18 12.72 -1.51 -12.89
CA GLN A 18 11.51 -0.82 -13.35
C GLN A 18 10.26 -1.27 -12.58
N ASP A 19 10.43 -2.07 -11.54
CA ASP A 19 9.36 -2.58 -10.70
C ASP A 19 8.96 -1.54 -9.63
N THR A 20 7.92 -1.85 -8.87
CA THR A 20 7.41 -0.97 -7.81
C THR A 20 8.45 -0.78 -6.72
N ALA A 21 8.90 0.45 -6.54
CA ALA A 21 9.83 0.81 -5.45
C ALA A 21 9.32 0.33 -4.09
N VAL A 22 10.20 0.13 -3.12
CA VAL A 22 9.95 -0.46 -1.80
C VAL A 22 9.68 -1.97 -1.87
N ILE A 23 8.75 -2.46 -2.70
CA ILE A 23 8.51 -3.91 -2.86
C ILE A 23 9.73 -4.56 -3.50
N SER A 24 10.13 -4.06 -4.67
CA SER A 24 11.28 -4.60 -5.39
C SER A 24 12.58 -4.38 -4.64
N ASP A 25 12.78 -3.21 -4.02
CA ASP A 25 14.00 -2.90 -3.28
C ASP A 25 14.25 -3.88 -2.12
N ASN A 26 13.20 -4.28 -1.42
CA ASN A 26 13.29 -5.26 -0.35
C ASN A 26 13.53 -6.68 -0.89
N ALA A 27 12.79 -7.08 -1.93
CA ALA A 27 12.99 -8.37 -2.59
C ALA A 27 14.40 -8.49 -3.17
N ILE A 28 14.87 -7.46 -3.88
CA ILE A 28 16.20 -7.43 -4.47
C ILE A 28 17.27 -7.57 -3.39
N ARG A 29 17.19 -6.80 -2.32
CA ARG A 29 18.17 -6.84 -1.23
C ARG A 29 18.18 -8.19 -0.51
N SER A 30 17.00 -8.67 -0.09
CA SER A 30 16.89 -9.90 0.68
C SER A 30 17.28 -11.12 -0.17
N VAL A 31 16.67 -11.27 -1.34
CA VAL A 31 16.92 -12.42 -2.23
C VAL A 31 18.38 -12.43 -2.73
N ALA A 32 18.93 -11.28 -3.12
CA ALA A 32 20.33 -11.21 -3.53
C ALA A 32 21.29 -11.54 -2.39
N SER A 33 21.01 -11.09 -1.19
CA SER A 33 21.77 -11.42 0.02
C SER A 33 21.75 -12.93 0.30
N ASP A 34 20.57 -13.56 0.21
CA ASP A 34 20.41 -14.98 0.43
C ASP A 34 21.08 -15.82 -0.67
N ILE A 35 20.98 -15.41 -1.94
CA ILE A 35 21.70 -16.04 -3.04
C ILE A 35 23.23 -16.05 -2.78
N ILE A 36 23.78 -14.93 -2.32
CA ILE A 36 25.20 -14.82 -1.99
C ILE A 36 25.52 -15.68 -0.76
N ARG A 37 24.71 -15.57 0.28
CA ARG A 37 24.92 -16.28 1.58
C ARG A 37 24.85 -17.79 1.43
N TYR A 38 23.86 -18.28 0.70
CA TYR A 38 23.63 -19.73 0.54
C TYR A 38 24.22 -20.29 -0.75
N GLN A 39 24.85 -19.44 -1.56
CA GLN A 39 25.49 -19.82 -2.83
C GLN A 39 24.53 -20.61 -3.74
N SER A 40 23.29 -20.15 -3.84
CA SER A 40 22.23 -20.76 -4.64
C SER A 40 21.24 -19.71 -5.17
N PRO A 41 20.80 -19.81 -6.42
CA PRO A 41 19.70 -19.00 -6.94
C PRO A 41 18.30 -19.53 -6.52
N GLU A 42 18.23 -20.70 -5.88
CA GLU A 42 17.01 -21.35 -5.38
C GLU A 42 16.82 -21.00 -3.90
N VAL A 43 16.54 -19.73 -3.62
CA VAL A 43 16.25 -19.23 -2.27
C VAL A 43 14.75 -18.98 -2.09
N ASP A 44 14.32 -18.68 -0.86
CA ASP A 44 12.91 -18.37 -0.60
C ASP A 44 12.53 -16.98 -1.12
N ALA A 45 11.30 -16.87 -1.59
CA ALA A 45 10.74 -15.60 -2.00
C ALA A 45 10.33 -14.76 -0.79
N VAL A 46 10.53 -13.44 -0.87
CA VAL A 46 10.05 -12.51 0.15
C VAL A 46 8.53 -12.46 0.11
N THR A 47 7.89 -12.73 1.24
CA THR A 47 6.42 -12.71 1.36
C THR A 47 5.88 -11.33 0.99
N GLY A 48 4.92 -11.29 0.07
CA GLY A 48 4.35 -10.05 -0.47
C GLY A 48 5.12 -9.43 -1.64
N ALA A 49 6.31 -9.97 -1.99
CA ALA A 49 7.13 -9.53 -3.11
C ALA A 49 7.55 -10.70 -4.01
N THR A 50 6.69 -11.68 -4.19
CA THR A 50 7.00 -12.96 -4.85
C THR A 50 7.48 -12.78 -6.28
N LEU A 51 6.83 -11.93 -7.09
CA LEU A 51 7.21 -11.71 -8.49
C LEU A 51 8.58 -11.06 -8.60
N SER A 52 8.86 -10.02 -7.81
CA SER A 52 10.17 -9.37 -7.76
C SER A 52 11.25 -10.35 -7.27
N SER A 53 10.94 -11.19 -6.29
CA SER A 53 11.84 -12.25 -5.80
C SER A 53 12.16 -13.25 -6.89
N MET A 54 11.15 -13.74 -7.61
CA MET A 54 11.33 -14.66 -8.74
C MET A 54 12.17 -14.06 -9.87
N ALA A 55 11.99 -12.77 -10.15
CA ALA A 55 12.78 -12.06 -11.16
C ALA A 55 14.27 -12.01 -10.77
N VAL A 56 14.59 -11.76 -9.50
CA VAL A 56 15.98 -11.77 -9.01
C VAL A 56 16.58 -13.18 -9.05
N MET A 57 15.83 -14.19 -8.63
CA MET A 57 16.26 -15.59 -8.70
C MET A 57 16.49 -16.03 -10.15
N GLN A 58 15.62 -15.64 -11.08
CA GLN A 58 15.79 -15.95 -12.50
C GLN A 58 17.03 -15.26 -13.08
N ALA A 59 17.22 -13.96 -12.79
CA ALA A 59 18.42 -13.24 -13.21
C ALA A 59 19.71 -13.89 -12.68
N ALA A 60 19.70 -14.41 -11.46
CA ALA A 60 20.82 -15.17 -10.91
C ALA A 60 21.05 -16.50 -11.64
N LYS A 61 19.98 -17.24 -11.97
CA LYS A 61 20.06 -18.47 -12.75
C LYS A 61 20.66 -18.24 -14.14
N ASP A 62 20.20 -17.19 -14.80
CA ASP A 62 20.69 -16.82 -16.14
C ASP A 62 22.19 -16.45 -16.10
N ALA A 63 22.58 -15.60 -15.14
CA ALA A 63 23.99 -15.20 -14.97
C ALA A 63 24.90 -16.39 -14.62
N LEU A 64 24.47 -17.29 -13.74
CA LEU A 64 25.22 -18.50 -13.39
C LEU A 64 25.32 -19.45 -14.58
N THR A 65 24.26 -19.59 -15.37
CA THR A 65 24.26 -20.42 -16.58
C THR A 65 25.24 -19.86 -17.62
N GLU A 66 25.21 -18.54 -17.83
CA GLU A 66 26.13 -17.85 -18.74
C GLU A 66 27.59 -17.97 -18.28
N ALA A 67 27.83 -17.92 -16.97
CA ALA A 67 29.15 -18.13 -16.37
C ALA A 67 29.60 -19.59 -16.39
N GLY A 68 28.80 -20.54 -16.87
CA GLY A 68 29.14 -21.97 -16.93
C GLY A 68 29.18 -22.61 -15.54
N ALA A 69 28.35 -22.14 -14.60
CA ALA A 69 28.30 -22.65 -13.22
C ALA A 69 27.92 -24.15 -13.16
N ASP A 70 28.51 -24.86 -12.20
CA ASP A 70 28.17 -26.26 -11.94
C ASP A 70 26.73 -26.43 -11.44
N LYS A 71 26.10 -27.56 -11.75
CA LYS A 71 24.73 -27.88 -11.35
C LYS A 71 24.52 -27.84 -9.83
N SER A 72 25.56 -27.89 -9.03
CA SER A 72 25.48 -27.78 -7.57
C SER A 72 24.96 -26.44 -7.09
N PHE A 73 25.09 -25.37 -7.91
CA PHE A 73 24.52 -24.04 -7.60
C PHE A 73 23.00 -24.00 -7.70
N PHE A 74 22.38 -24.90 -8.47
CA PHE A 74 20.94 -24.91 -8.71
C PHE A 74 20.17 -25.83 -7.73
N LYS A 75 20.69 -26.01 -6.55
CA LYS A 75 20.01 -26.73 -5.47
C LYS A 75 19.28 -25.75 -4.58
N GLN A 76 18.12 -26.16 -4.03
CA GLN A 76 17.42 -25.41 -3.02
C GLN A 76 18.39 -25.00 -1.90
N ALA A 77 18.34 -23.74 -1.49
CA ALA A 77 19.13 -23.25 -0.36
C ALA A 77 18.78 -24.03 0.92
N ALA A 78 19.80 -24.43 1.65
CA ALA A 78 19.60 -25.08 2.95
C ALA A 78 19.66 -24.00 4.04
N TYR A 79 18.50 -23.60 4.52
CA TYR A 79 18.39 -22.68 5.63
C TYR A 79 18.67 -23.42 6.94
N PRO A 80 19.43 -22.81 7.88
CA PRO A 80 19.57 -23.37 9.23
C PRO A 80 18.18 -23.38 9.89
N GLU A 81 17.90 -24.39 10.70
CA GLU A 81 16.71 -24.37 11.55
C GLU A 81 16.74 -23.10 12.42
N SER A 82 15.69 -22.32 12.35
CA SER A 82 15.54 -21.13 13.18
C SER A 82 15.10 -21.56 14.58
N GLU A 83 15.75 -21.03 15.61
CA GLU A 83 15.30 -21.24 16.98
C GLU A 83 13.87 -20.70 17.17
N PRO A 84 13.01 -21.36 17.94
CA PRO A 84 11.67 -20.86 18.22
C PRO A 84 11.73 -19.47 18.86
N THR A 85 10.89 -18.56 18.36
CA THR A 85 10.79 -17.22 18.96
C THR A 85 10.07 -17.32 20.31
N GLU A 86 10.74 -16.91 21.37
CA GLU A 86 10.16 -16.92 22.71
C GLU A 86 9.15 -15.79 22.90
N SER A 87 8.14 -16.05 23.75
CA SER A 87 7.21 -15.02 24.20
C SER A 87 7.95 -13.89 24.93
N CYS A 88 7.55 -12.67 24.68
CA CYS A 88 8.22 -11.48 25.21
C CYS A 88 7.20 -10.44 25.72
N SER A 89 7.69 -9.29 26.17
CA SER A 89 6.84 -8.19 26.64
C SER A 89 7.36 -6.84 26.18
N THR A 90 6.43 -5.90 26.02
CA THR A 90 6.71 -4.49 25.67
C THR A 90 5.68 -3.57 26.34
N SER A 91 5.86 -2.26 26.23
CA SER A 91 4.82 -1.32 26.68
C SER A 91 3.68 -1.25 25.69
N VAL A 92 3.98 -1.18 24.37
CA VAL A 92 2.96 -1.13 23.32
C VAL A 92 3.34 -2.10 22.20
N VAL A 93 2.39 -2.91 21.75
CA VAL A 93 2.53 -3.65 20.50
C VAL A 93 1.74 -2.93 19.40
N VAL A 94 2.40 -2.67 18.28
CA VAL A 94 1.80 -2.09 17.07
C VAL A 94 1.65 -3.20 16.03
N VAL A 95 0.45 -3.40 15.51
CA VAL A 95 0.14 -4.45 14.54
C VAL A 95 -0.09 -3.84 13.17
N GLY A 96 0.79 -4.14 12.23
CA GLY A 96 0.79 -3.62 10.86
C GLY A 96 1.78 -2.48 10.65
N SER A 97 2.46 -2.49 9.52
CA SER A 97 3.51 -1.55 9.14
C SER A 97 3.14 -0.63 7.96
N GLY A 98 1.87 -0.35 7.74
CA GLY A 98 1.44 0.77 6.89
C GLY A 98 1.83 2.12 7.50
N ALA A 99 1.49 3.24 6.84
CA ALA A 99 1.81 4.57 7.37
C ALA A 99 1.37 4.77 8.83
N ALA A 100 0.19 4.30 9.19
CA ALA A 100 -0.33 4.44 10.56
C ALA A 100 0.56 3.73 11.59
N GLY A 101 0.93 2.46 11.34
CA GLY A 101 1.75 1.69 12.26
C GLY A 101 3.18 2.18 12.35
N LEU A 102 3.80 2.51 11.22
CA LEU A 102 5.16 3.05 11.19
C LEU A 102 5.24 4.40 11.93
N ASN A 103 4.28 5.31 11.68
CA ASN A 103 4.22 6.59 12.42
C ASN A 103 4.01 6.37 13.91
N ALA A 104 3.10 5.48 14.30
CA ALA A 104 2.85 5.18 15.70
C ALA A 104 4.10 4.63 16.40
N ALA A 105 4.77 3.65 15.80
CA ALA A 105 6.00 3.07 16.35
C ALA A 105 7.11 4.12 16.47
N ALA A 106 7.33 4.95 15.44
CA ALA A 106 8.32 6.02 15.49
C ALA A 106 8.01 7.06 16.58
N ARG A 107 6.74 7.45 16.72
CA ARG A 107 6.32 8.43 17.74
C ARG A 107 6.44 7.87 19.16
N LEU A 108 6.08 6.61 19.36
CA LEU A 108 6.24 5.93 20.66
C LEU A 108 7.71 5.83 21.04
N ALA A 109 8.58 5.37 20.13
CA ALA A 109 10.01 5.26 20.36
C ALA A 109 10.66 6.62 20.63
N ASN A 110 10.31 7.68 19.88
CA ASN A 110 10.77 9.04 20.14
C ASN A 110 10.33 9.58 21.52
N ALA A 111 9.22 9.09 22.07
CA ALA A 111 8.77 9.40 23.42
C ALA A 111 9.41 8.51 24.51
N GLY A 112 10.35 7.64 24.14
CA GLY A 112 11.01 6.71 25.07
C GLY A 112 10.11 5.56 25.55
N ILE A 113 9.07 5.23 24.82
CA ILE A 113 8.15 4.14 25.12
C ILE A 113 8.61 2.89 24.39
N ASP A 114 8.80 1.77 25.09
CA ASP A 114 9.11 0.50 24.48
C ASP A 114 7.99 0.04 23.55
N VAL A 115 8.34 -0.28 22.31
CA VAL A 115 7.40 -0.69 21.28
C VAL A 115 7.95 -1.88 20.50
N ILE A 116 7.07 -2.84 20.24
CA ILE A 116 7.30 -3.89 19.24
C ILE A 116 6.29 -3.68 18.12
N LEU A 117 6.77 -3.62 16.88
CA LEU A 117 5.93 -3.59 15.70
C LEU A 117 5.96 -4.96 15.01
N VAL A 118 4.78 -5.50 14.68
CA VAL A 118 4.67 -6.76 13.93
C VAL A 118 4.04 -6.53 12.57
N GLU A 119 4.60 -7.20 11.55
CA GLU A 119 4.16 -7.10 10.15
C GLU A 119 4.08 -8.51 9.54
N LYS A 120 2.94 -8.84 8.92
CA LYS A 120 2.74 -10.17 8.31
C LYS A 120 3.51 -10.36 7.01
N GLN A 121 3.80 -9.29 6.28
CA GLN A 121 4.64 -9.35 5.07
C GLN A 121 6.12 -9.54 5.44
N GLY A 122 6.94 -9.94 4.47
CA GLY A 122 8.38 -10.10 4.65
C GLY A 122 9.16 -8.78 4.67
N PHE A 123 8.48 -7.63 4.67
CA PHE A 123 9.07 -6.29 4.66
C PHE A 123 8.10 -5.26 5.26
N LEU A 124 8.61 -4.12 5.69
CA LEU A 124 7.81 -3.01 6.20
C LEU A 124 7.07 -2.29 5.06
N GLY A 125 5.85 -1.84 5.32
CA GLY A 125 5.07 -1.04 4.40
C GLY A 125 4.26 -1.83 3.37
N GLY A 126 4.07 -3.13 3.55
CA GLY A 126 3.33 -4.01 2.63
C GLY A 126 1.82 -3.71 2.49
N GLY A 127 1.31 -2.66 3.11
CA GLY A 127 -0.09 -2.21 3.02
C GLY A 127 -0.36 -1.23 1.87
N ASP A 128 -1.55 -0.65 1.86
CA ASP A 128 -2.01 0.24 0.78
C ASP A 128 -1.22 1.55 0.66
N THR A 129 -0.53 1.99 1.71
CA THR A 129 0.27 3.23 1.68
C THR A 129 1.29 3.26 0.55
N MET A 130 1.95 2.14 0.25
CA MET A 130 2.95 2.09 -0.82
C MET A 130 2.37 2.34 -2.21
N PHE A 131 1.07 2.14 -2.39
CA PHE A 131 0.34 2.38 -3.64
C PHE A 131 -0.24 3.80 -3.73
N ALA A 132 -0.06 4.65 -2.70
CA ALA A 132 -0.45 6.05 -2.76
C ALA A 132 0.36 6.77 -3.84
N SER A 133 -0.30 7.10 -4.97
CA SER A 133 0.37 7.34 -6.23
C SER A 133 0.51 8.81 -6.62
N THR A 134 -0.31 9.71 -6.09
CA THR A 134 -0.33 11.08 -6.59
C THR A 134 0.08 12.11 -5.54
N GLU A 135 -0.59 12.11 -4.40
CA GLU A 135 -0.52 13.21 -3.45
C GLU A 135 -0.80 12.71 -2.03
N LEU A 136 -0.34 13.48 -1.04
CA LEU A 136 -0.81 13.38 0.33
C LEU A 136 -1.69 14.61 0.61
N TYR A 137 -2.94 14.40 1.03
CA TYR A 137 -3.88 15.49 1.27
C TYR A 137 -3.79 16.04 2.70
N GLY A 138 -3.81 17.37 2.78
CA GLY A 138 -3.80 18.10 4.05
C GLY A 138 -3.63 19.60 3.84
N GLY A 139 -3.64 20.36 4.92
CA GLY A 139 -3.36 21.79 4.94
C GLY A 139 -2.26 22.13 5.92
N GLY A 140 -1.71 23.33 5.82
CA GLY A 140 -0.69 23.85 6.71
C GLY A 140 0.72 23.26 6.54
N GLY A 141 1.58 23.51 7.50
CA GLY A 141 2.96 23.07 7.48
C GLY A 141 3.87 23.86 6.52
N TYR A 142 5.17 23.54 6.56
CA TYR A 142 6.19 24.23 5.77
C TYR A 142 5.95 24.18 4.24
N PRO A 143 5.47 23.08 3.64
CA PRO A 143 5.22 23.05 2.20
C PRO A 143 4.19 24.10 1.75
N VAL A 144 3.13 24.31 2.53
CA VAL A 144 2.14 25.37 2.28
C VAL A 144 2.79 26.74 2.39
N TYR A 145 3.51 26.99 3.46
CA TYR A 145 4.23 28.24 3.69
C TYR A 145 5.22 28.54 2.55
N ALA A 146 6.04 27.55 2.18
CA ALA A 146 7.05 27.69 1.13
C ALA A 146 6.45 27.89 -0.28
N SER A 147 5.26 27.38 -0.54
CA SER A 147 4.55 27.55 -1.80
C SER A 147 3.89 28.93 -1.96
N GLY A 148 3.73 29.67 -0.86
CA GLY A 148 2.98 30.93 -0.83
C GLY A 148 1.47 30.75 -1.00
N ALA A 149 0.93 29.55 -0.82
CA ALA A 149 -0.50 29.27 -0.93
C ALA A 149 -1.27 29.91 0.24
N ALA A 150 -2.04 30.94 -0.06
CA ALA A 150 -2.96 31.54 0.90
C ALA A 150 -4.25 30.70 0.99
N GLY A 151 -4.85 30.60 2.18
CA GLY A 151 -6.12 29.89 2.35
C GLY A 151 -6.00 28.37 2.25
N SER A 152 -4.86 27.84 2.67
CA SER A 152 -4.58 26.38 2.69
C SER A 152 -4.03 25.95 4.04
N THR A 153 -4.50 26.56 5.11
CA THR A 153 -4.18 26.17 6.47
C THR A 153 -4.89 24.87 6.87
N GLU A 154 -4.52 24.30 8.00
CA GLU A 154 -5.24 23.16 8.58
C GLU A 154 -6.72 23.48 8.83
N GLN A 155 -7.01 24.73 9.21
CA GLN A 155 -8.39 25.18 9.43
C GLN A 155 -9.17 25.26 8.12
N ASP A 156 -8.59 25.81 7.04
CA ASP A 156 -9.22 25.84 5.72
C ASP A 156 -9.47 24.40 5.21
N TYR A 157 -8.52 23.48 5.45
CA TYR A 157 -8.69 22.08 5.12
C TYR A 157 -9.83 21.42 5.91
N LEU A 158 -9.93 21.71 7.21
CA LEU A 158 -11.04 21.23 8.04
C LEU A 158 -12.39 21.73 7.52
N GLU A 159 -12.49 22.99 7.13
CA GLU A 159 -13.73 23.59 6.59
C GLU A 159 -14.11 22.93 5.26
N ASP A 160 -13.15 22.68 4.36
CA ASP A 160 -13.37 21.92 3.12
C ASP A 160 -13.92 20.51 3.41
N LYS A 161 -13.32 19.79 4.37
CA LYS A 161 -13.75 18.44 4.71
C LYS A 161 -15.11 18.41 5.41
N ARG A 162 -15.43 19.40 6.22
CA ARG A 162 -16.78 19.56 6.82
C ARG A 162 -17.84 19.78 5.75
N ALA A 163 -17.57 20.66 4.80
CA ALA A 163 -18.52 20.90 3.69
C ALA A 163 -18.70 19.63 2.84
N ALA A 164 -17.64 18.89 2.57
CA ALA A 164 -17.72 17.60 1.86
C ALA A 164 -18.52 16.55 2.67
N ALA A 165 -18.35 16.47 3.97
CA ALA A 165 -19.09 15.56 4.86
C ALA A 165 -20.60 15.89 4.85
N GLU A 166 -20.95 17.16 5.00
CA GLU A 166 -22.35 17.62 4.93
C GLU A 166 -22.98 17.29 3.57
N LYS A 167 -22.27 17.57 2.48
CA LYS A 167 -22.73 17.27 1.12
C LYS A 167 -22.94 15.78 0.88
N SER A 168 -22.13 14.94 1.47
CA SER A 168 -22.22 13.47 1.29
C SER A 168 -23.48 12.87 1.90
N GLY A 169 -24.03 13.49 2.94
CA GLY A 169 -25.14 12.93 3.72
C GLY A 169 -24.81 11.66 4.48
N LEU A 170 -23.54 11.23 4.49
CA LEU A 170 -23.08 10.04 5.21
C LEU A 170 -22.75 10.36 6.67
N PRO A 171 -22.90 9.39 7.59
CA PRO A 171 -22.46 9.57 8.97
C PRO A 171 -20.93 9.74 9.03
N VAL A 172 -20.49 10.85 9.60
CA VAL A 172 -19.06 11.19 9.76
C VAL A 172 -18.78 11.42 11.24
N ASP A 173 -17.73 10.80 11.76
CA ASP A 173 -17.17 11.13 13.06
C ASP A 173 -16.44 12.47 12.98
N MET A 174 -17.11 13.54 13.38
CA MET A 174 -16.60 14.90 13.30
C MET A 174 -15.41 15.15 14.23
N GLU A 175 -15.32 14.46 15.36
CA GLU A 175 -14.17 14.58 16.28
C GLU A 175 -12.91 14.00 15.64
N SER A 176 -13.01 12.81 15.05
CA SER A 176 -11.90 12.20 14.31
C SER A 176 -11.50 13.01 13.07
N LEU A 177 -12.47 13.57 12.35
CA LEU A 177 -12.21 14.44 11.20
C LEU A 177 -11.44 15.70 11.60
N GLU A 178 -11.84 16.36 12.69
CA GLU A 178 -11.16 17.53 13.22
C GLU A 178 -9.75 17.19 13.70
N ALA A 179 -9.61 16.10 14.46
CA ALA A 179 -8.33 15.61 14.92
C ALA A 179 -7.36 15.30 13.77
N TYR A 180 -7.87 14.74 12.67
CA TYR A 180 -7.09 14.48 11.45
C TYR A 180 -6.70 15.79 10.77
N ALA A 181 -7.66 16.63 10.41
CA ALA A 181 -7.43 17.82 9.59
C ALA A 181 -6.44 18.80 10.25
N LEU A 182 -6.60 19.05 11.57
CA LEU A 182 -5.77 19.98 12.32
C LEU A 182 -4.34 19.46 12.61
N ARG A 183 -3.99 18.25 12.18
CA ARG A 183 -2.64 17.69 12.36
C ARG A 183 -1.90 17.45 11.05
N THR A 184 -2.52 17.71 9.91
CA THR A 184 -1.92 17.43 8.61
C THR A 184 -0.64 18.23 8.35
N GLY A 185 -0.61 19.51 8.72
CA GLY A 185 0.59 20.36 8.60
C GLY A 185 1.76 19.82 9.43
N ALA A 186 1.50 19.51 10.70
CA ALA A 186 2.53 18.93 11.57
C ALA A 186 3.00 17.55 11.08
N CYS A 187 2.12 16.77 10.44
CA CYS A 187 2.49 15.51 9.81
C CYS A 187 3.39 15.74 8.60
N ALA A 188 3.06 16.70 7.73
CA ALA A 188 3.89 17.07 6.58
C ALA A 188 5.27 17.55 7.00
N ASP A 189 5.36 18.39 8.05
CA ASP A 189 6.62 18.85 8.62
C ASP A 189 7.47 17.70 9.19
N TYR A 190 6.82 16.75 9.85
CA TYR A 190 7.52 15.56 10.34
C TYR A 190 8.07 14.74 9.16
N TYR A 191 7.27 14.49 8.12
CA TYR A 191 7.74 13.77 6.93
C TYR A 191 8.91 14.47 6.24
N LEU A 192 8.88 15.81 6.12
CA LEU A 192 10.03 16.58 5.64
C LEU A 192 11.27 16.36 6.51
N SER A 193 11.11 16.37 7.83
CA SER A 193 12.22 16.23 8.79
C SER A 193 12.91 14.87 8.70
N ILE A 194 12.20 13.83 8.26
CA ILE A 194 12.75 12.48 8.06
C ILE A 194 13.13 12.20 6.60
N GLY A 195 13.03 13.20 5.71
CA GLY A 195 13.55 13.15 4.35
C GLY A 195 12.53 12.84 3.24
N VAL A 196 11.22 12.86 3.52
CA VAL A 196 10.21 12.79 2.44
C VAL A 196 10.25 14.11 1.65
N PRO A 197 10.47 14.09 0.32
CA PRO A 197 10.77 15.30 -0.43
C PRO A 197 9.50 16.08 -0.85
N PHE A 198 8.71 16.53 0.10
CA PHE A 198 7.56 17.42 -0.17
C PHE A 198 8.03 18.84 -0.41
N THR A 199 8.00 19.31 -1.64
CA THR A 199 8.38 20.68 -2.00
C THR A 199 7.33 21.41 -2.82
N LYS A 200 6.26 20.73 -3.20
CA LYS A 200 5.15 21.33 -3.94
C LYS A 200 3.87 21.18 -3.13
N PHE A 201 3.03 22.19 -3.25
CA PHE A 201 1.72 22.21 -2.65
C PHE A 201 0.71 22.84 -3.61
N HIS A 202 -0.44 22.21 -3.77
CA HIS A 202 -1.53 22.68 -4.62
C HIS A 202 -2.87 22.17 -4.08
N GLU A 203 -3.82 23.05 -3.85
CA GLU A 203 -5.21 22.69 -3.48
C GLU A 203 -5.32 21.58 -2.40
N PHE A 204 -4.69 21.79 -1.23
CA PHE A 204 -4.65 20.79 -0.15
C PHE A 204 -3.90 19.50 -0.49
N ALA A 205 -3.01 19.52 -1.46
CA ALA A 205 -2.22 18.37 -1.85
C ALA A 205 -0.71 18.65 -1.72
N TYR A 206 -0.01 17.83 -0.93
CA TYR A 206 1.44 17.81 -0.86
C TYR A 206 1.98 16.89 -1.95
N GLN A 207 2.89 17.41 -2.76
CA GLN A 207 3.50 16.68 -3.87
C GLN A 207 5.01 16.55 -3.66
N THR A 208 5.56 15.45 -4.15
CA THR A 208 7.01 15.24 -4.16
C THR A 208 7.70 16.16 -5.17
N THR A 209 8.97 16.48 -4.92
CA THR A 209 9.77 17.38 -5.77
C THR A 209 9.84 16.93 -7.22
N ASP A 210 10.00 15.64 -7.44
CA ASP A 210 10.17 15.00 -8.75
C ASP A 210 8.85 14.52 -9.37
N GLY A 211 7.73 14.69 -8.66
CA GLY A 211 6.41 14.23 -9.10
C GLY A 211 6.20 12.72 -9.00
N SER A 212 7.08 12.02 -8.30
CA SER A 212 6.91 10.59 -8.04
C SER A 212 5.90 10.33 -6.91
N SER A 213 5.45 9.09 -6.78
CA SER A 213 4.49 8.67 -5.78
C SER A 213 4.98 8.92 -4.34
N PRO A 214 4.23 9.62 -3.48
CA PRO A 214 4.64 9.89 -2.10
C PRO A 214 4.63 8.65 -1.20
N GLY A 215 3.77 7.68 -1.46
CA GLY A 215 3.63 6.48 -0.62
C GLY A 215 4.94 5.71 -0.41
N PRO A 216 5.68 5.34 -1.47
CA PRO A 216 6.97 4.68 -1.35
C PRO A 216 8.01 5.50 -0.57
N TYR A 217 8.04 6.84 -0.74
CA TYR A 217 8.93 7.71 0.03
C TYR A 217 8.58 7.71 1.52
N ILE A 218 7.30 7.84 1.86
CA ILE A 218 6.82 7.80 3.24
C ILE A 218 7.25 6.49 3.91
N ILE A 219 6.98 5.35 3.27
CA ILE A 219 7.38 4.04 3.82
C ILE A 219 8.89 3.94 3.99
N LYS A 220 9.67 4.31 2.97
CA LYS A 220 11.13 4.27 3.03
C LYS A 220 11.67 5.14 4.17
N CYS A 221 11.22 6.38 4.28
CA CYS A 221 11.71 7.30 5.30
C CYS A 221 11.30 6.88 6.70
N LEU A 222 10.06 6.43 6.89
CA LEU A 222 9.60 5.90 8.18
C LEU A 222 10.33 4.61 8.58
N SER A 223 10.57 3.70 7.65
CA SER A 223 11.35 2.49 7.94
C SER A 223 12.77 2.82 8.38
N SER A 224 13.44 3.76 7.68
CA SER A 224 14.76 4.25 8.08
C SER A 224 14.74 4.95 9.44
N GLU A 225 13.65 5.62 9.78
CA GLU A 225 13.48 6.25 11.09
C GLU A 225 13.32 5.20 12.20
N LEU A 226 12.60 4.10 11.97
CA LEU A 226 12.53 2.99 12.91
C LEU A 226 13.92 2.37 13.16
N ASP A 227 14.71 2.16 12.10
CA ASP A 227 16.09 1.67 12.20
C ASP A 227 16.95 2.63 13.05
N ARG A 228 16.86 3.95 12.79
CA ARG A 228 17.58 4.97 13.53
C ARG A 228 17.21 4.99 15.02
N LEU A 229 15.94 4.71 15.33
CA LEU A 229 15.42 4.68 16.70
C LEU A 229 15.65 3.34 17.40
N GLY A 230 16.11 2.31 16.68
CA GLY A 230 16.32 0.98 17.22
C GLY A 230 15.03 0.27 17.62
N VAL A 231 13.93 0.52 16.91
CA VAL A 231 12.64 -0.14 17.16
C VAL A 231 12.73 -1.63 16.86
N ASP A 232 12.26 -2.48 17.77
CA ASP A 232 12.05 -3.91 17.50
C ASP A 232 10.87 -4.06 16.55
N TYR A 233 11.12 -4.37 15.28
CA TYR A 233 10.08 -4.72 14.33
C TYR A 233 10.29 -6.13 13.78
N ARG A 234 9.19 -6.85 13.60
CA ARG A 234 9.19 -8.27 13.23
C ARG A 234 8.33 -8.47 12.00
N VAL A 235 8.99 -8.72 10.88
CA VAL A 235 8.36 -9.10 9.61
C VAL A 235 8.03 -10.59 9.59
N ASN A 236 7.27 -11.07 8.61
CA ASN A 236 6.74 -12.44 8.56
C ASN A 236 6.04 -12.84 9.87
N THR A 237 5.41 -11.86 10.55
CA THR A 237 4.79 -12.04 11.87
C THR A 237 3.35 -11.56 11.82
N ALA A 238 2.41 -12.49 11.68
CA ALA A 238 0.99 -12.20 11.49
C ALA A 238 0.22 -12.25 12.82
N LEU A 239 -0.71 -11.32 13.01
CA LEU A 239 -1.67 -11.36 14.12
C LEU A 239 -2.52 -12.63 14.06
N ARG A 240 -2.64 -13.34 15.18
CA ARG A 240 -3.58 -14.47 15.39
C ARG A 240 -4.76 -14.04 16.22
N SER A 241 -4.49 -13.41 17.35
CA SER A 241 -5.53 -12.98 18.29
C SER A 241 -5.03 -11.82 19.16
N ILE A 242 -5.98 -11.10 19.74
CA ILE A 242 -5.72 -10.14 20.82
C ILE A 242 -5.95 -10.86 22.12
N ASP A 243 -4.95 -10.85 22.99
CA ASP A 243 -5.03 -11.51 24.29
C ASP A 243 -5.74 -10.58 25.28
N VAL A 244 -6.80 -11.09 25.92
CA VAL A 244 -7.64 -10.32 26.86
C VAL A 244 -7.57 -10.94 28.26
N SER A 245 -7.43 -10.09 29.26
CA SER A 245 -7.53 -10.47 30.68
C SER A 245 -8.33 -9.43 31.44
N ASN A 246 -9.31 -9.89 32.20
CA ASN A 246 -10.20 -9.02 33.00
C ASN A 246 -10.85 -7.88 32.19
N GLY A 247 -11.21 -8.14 30.93
CA GLY A 247 -11.84 -7.16 30.05
C GLY A 247 -10.88 -6.14 29.42
N ALA A 248 -9.57 -6.29 29.58
CA ALA A 248 -8.56 -5.43 28.98
C ALA A 248 -7.66 -6.23 28.03
N ALA A 249 -7.25 -5.64 26.91
CA ALA A 249 -6.22 -6.20 26.05
C ALA A 249 -4.87 -6.16 26.78
N VAL A 250 -4.20 -7.30 26.85
CA VAL A 250 -2.93 -7.49 27.57
C VAL A 250 -1.79 -7.93 26.67
N GLY A 251 -2.02 -7.95 25.37
CA GLY A 251 -1.05 -8.33 24.35
C GLY A 251 -1.69 -8.95 23.13
N VAL A 252 -0.88 -9.63 22.35
CA VAL A 252 -1.29 -10.36 21.15
C VAL A 252 -0.60 -11.72 21.08
N THR A 253 -1.28 -12.69 20.47
CA THR A 253 -0.68 -13.91 19.97
C THR A 253 -0.41 -13.73 18.48
N VAL A 254 0.78 -14.03 18.02
CA VAL A 254 1.23 -13.86 16.63
C VAL A 254 1.81 -15.14 16.06
N ALA A 255 1.67 -15.32 14.75
CA ALA A 255 2.36 -16.38 14.00
C ALA A 255 3.66 -15.83 13.43
N GLY A 256 4.78 -16.22 13.98
CA GLY A 256 6.10 -15.91 13.45
C GLY A 256 6.65 -17.02 12.56
N PRO A 257 7.86 -16.82 11.99
CA PRO A 257 8.49 -17.79 11.09
C PRO A 257 8.71 -19.18 11.71
N THR A 258 8.82 -19.24 13.03
CA THR A 258 9.14 -20.48 13.77
C THR A 258 7.97 -21.02 14.58
N GLY A 259 6.79 -20.45 14.44
CA GLY A 259 5.58 -20.83 15.15
C GLY A 259 4.91 -19.68 15.88
N ASP A 260 3.84 -20.00 16.58
CA ASP A 260 3.06 -19.00 17.32
C ASP A 260 3.75 -18.66 18.65
N TYR A 261 3.73 -17.37 19.02
CA TYR A 261 4.23 -16.88 20.29
C TYR A 261 3.45 -15.66 20.78
N GLN A 262 3.59 -15.32 22.04
CA GLN A 262 2.87 -14.20 22.67
C GLN A 262 3.78 -12.97 22.83
N ILE A 263 3.20 -11.78 22.57
CA ILE A 263 3.79 -10.49 22.92
C ILE A 263 2.86 -9.84 23.95
N LYS A 264 3.26 -9.87 25.23
CA LYS A 264 2.52 -9.18 26.30
C LYS A 264 2.74 -7.67 26.19
N ALA A 265 1.67 -6.89 26.32
CA ALA A 265 1.76 -5.45 26.23
C ALA A 265 0.73 -4.76 27.13
N LYS A 266 1.03 -3.51 27.54
CA LYS A 266 0.08 -2.66 28.28
C LYS A 266 -0.98 -2.06 27.37
N ALA A 267 -0.68 -1.96 26.05
CA ALA A 267 -1.61 -1.50 25.02
C ALA A 267 -1.33 -2.21 23.69
N VAL A 268 -2.38 -2.40 22.91
CA VAL A 268 -2.36 -2.93 21.55
C VAL A 268 -2.87 -1.85 20.61
N LEU A 269 -2.09 -1.49 19.61
CA LEU A 269 -2.48 -0.57 18.55
C LEU A 269 -2.67 -1.35 17.25
N LEU A 270 -3.90 -1.40 16.74
CA LEU A 270 -4.22 -2.02 15.47
C LEU A 270 -4.04 -1.01 14.33
N ALA A 271 -3.12 -1.28 13.42
CA ALA A 271 -2.83 -0.49 12.22
C ALA A 271 -2.81 -1.38 10.96
N THR A 272 -3.70 -2.37 10.92
CA THR A 272 -3.73 -3.47 9.97
C THR A 272 -4.35 -3.14 8.61
N GLY A 273 -4.79 -1.90 8.42
CA GLY A 273 -5.47 -1.45 7.19
C GLY A 273 -6.88 -2.00 7.04
N GLY A 274 -7.34 -2.04 5.79
CA GLY A 274 -8.71 -2.43 5.44
C GLY A 274 -8.87 -3.92 5.14
N PHE A 275 -10.00 -4.25 4.49
CA PHE A 275 -10.41 -5.63 4.22
C PHE A 275 -10.83 -5.90 2.77
N ALA A 276 -10.37 -5.11 1.82
CA ALA A 276 -10.74 -5.24 0.40
C ALA A 276 -10.38 -6.61 -0.22
N ARG A 277 -9.55 -7.41 0.43
CA ARG A 277 -9.17 -8.78 0.01
C ARG A 277 -9.86 -9.88 0.81
N ASN A 278 -10.77 -9.54 1.73
CA ASN A 278 -11.53 -10.49 2.51
C ASN A 278 -12.95 -10.65 1.93
N ASN A 279 -13.20 -11.77 1.26
CA ASN A 279 -14.48 -12.03 0.61
C ASN A 279 -15.64 -12.12 1.61
N ASP A 280 -15.39 -12.70 2.80
CA ASP A 280 -16.44 -12.88 3.81
C ASP A 280 -16.87 -11.51 4.36
N LEU A 281 -15.90 -10.65 4.72
CA LEU A 281 -16.22 -9.29 5.18
C LEU A 281 -16.87 -8.45 4.07
N LEU A 282 -16.44 -8.59 2.81
CA LEU A 282 -17.10 -7.92 1.69
C LEU A 282 -18.55 -8.38 1.52
N THR A 283 -18.80 -9.68 1.64
CA THR A 283 -20.16 -10.24 1.56
C THR A 283 -21.03 -9.78 2.72
N ASP A 284 -20.47 -9.74 3.94
CA ASP A 284 -21.22 -9.35 5.15
C ASP A 284 -21.61 -7.87 5.17
N TYR A 285 -20.77 -7.00 4.60
CA TYR A 285 -20.92 -5.54 4.76
C TYR A 285 -21.19 -4.78 3.46
N ALA A 286 -21.06 -5.38 2.28
CA ALA A 286 -21.36 -4.73 1.02
C ALA A 286 -22.87 -4.68 0.77
N GLU A 287 -23.48 -3.52 0.94
CA GLU A 287 -24.94 -3.33 0.75
C GLU A 287 -25.35 -3.19 -0.71
N ALA A 288 -24.45 -2.77 -1.59
CA ALA A 288 -24.74 -2.44 -2.97
C ALA A 288 -23.88 -3.24 -3.96
N GLY A 289 -24.36 -4.43 -4.35
CA GLY A 289 -23.77 -5.18 -5.43
C GLY A 289 -22.73 -6.22 -5.02
N ASP A 290 -22.25 -6.98 -6.00
CA ASP A 290 -21.26 -8.04 -5.83
C ASP A 290 -19.85 -7.48 -5.90
N TYR A 291 -19.34 -6.95 -4.78
CA TYR A 291 -17.95 -6.46 -4.68
C TYR A 291 -16.92 -7.60 -4.69
N VAL A 292 -17.35 -8.83 -4.45
CA VAL A 292 -16.45 -10.00 -4.42
C VAL A 292 -15.93 -10.33 -5.82
N SER A 293 -16.74 -10.15 -6.84
CA SER A 293 -16.37 -10.37 -8.25
C SER A 293 -15.52 -9.25 -8.84
N LEU A 294 -15.49 -8.06 -8.23
CA LEU A 294 -14.79 -6.91 -8.80
C LEU A 294 -13.26 -7.06 -8.75
N PRO A 295 -12.55 -6.50 -9.73
CA PRO A 295 -11.11 -6.38 -9.70
C PRO A 295 -10.65 -5.54 -8.50
N ARG A 296 -9.53 -5.91 -7.89
CA ARG A 296 -9.03 -5.28 -6.66
C ARG A 296 -7.62 -4.74 -6.86
N SER A 297 -7.47 -3.43 -6.80
CA SER A 297 -6.20 -2.73 -7.06
C SER A 297 -5.35 -2.47 -5.83
N GLY A 298 -5.89 -2.59 -4.62
CA GLY A 298 -5.15 -2.37 -3.37
C GLY A 298 -4.20 -3.51 -3.01
N SER A 299 -3.51 -3.35 -1.89
CA SER A 299 -2.58 -4.35 -1.37
C SER A 299 -3.23 -5.73 -1.20
N ALA A 300 -2.51 -6.79 -1.57
CA ALA A 300 -2.92 -8.16 -1.29
C ALA A 300 -3.02 -8.44 0.23
N SER A 301 -2.40 -7.60 1.06
CA SER A 301 -2.41 -7.71 2.52
C SER A 301 -3.66 -7.14 3.19
N ALA A 302 -4.58 -6.49 2.46
CA ALA A 302 -5.80 -5.89 3.01
C ALA A 302 -6.87 -6.96 3.32
N THR A 303 -6.59 -7.85 4.25
CA THR A 303 -7.40 -9.04 4.59
C THR A 303 -8.25 -8.87 5.84
N GLY A 304 -8.20 -7.70 6.51
CA GLY A 304 -9.04 -7.38 7.66
C GLY A 304 -8.66 -8.09 8.97
N ASP A 305 -7.43 -8.56 9.10
CA ASP A 305 -7.00 -9.38 10.24
C ASP A 305 -7.25 -8.71 11.59
N GLY A 306 -6.91 -7.41 11.71
CA GLY A 306 -7.16 -6.67 12.94
C GLY A 306 -8.65 -6.41 13.21
N ILE A 307 -9.46 -6.27 12.16
CA ILE A 307 -10.92 -6.11 12.27
C ILE A 307 -11.52 -7.39 12.82
N VAL A 308 -11.15 -8.54 12.26
CA VAL A 308 -11.63 -9.85 12.73
C VAL A 308 -11.20 -10.08 14.18
N ALA A 309 -9.91 -9.91 14.49
CA ALA A 309 -9.41 -10.09 15.84
C ALA A 309 -10.05 -9.14 16.87
N ALA A 310 -10.38 -7.91 16.49
CA ALA A 310 -11.09 -6.96 17.36
C ALA A 310 -12.55 -7.37 17.56
N LYS A 311 -13.25 -7.79 16.50
CA LYS A 311 -14.62 -8.33 16.57
C LYS A 311 -14.69 -9.53 17.50
N ASP A 312 -13.72 -10.45 17.44
CA ASP A 312 -13.69 -11.66 18.25
C ASP A 312 -13.59 -11.39 19.74
N ILE A 313 -13.03 -10.26 20.14
CA ILE A 313 -12.98 -9.82 21.55
C ILE A 313 -14.13 -8.88 21.93
N GLY A 314 -15.11 -8.67 21.04
CA GLY A 314 -16.30 -7.88 21.31
C GLY A 314 -16.16 -6.38 21.07
N ALA A 315 -15.18 -5.94 20.28
CA ALA A 315 -15.09 -4.54 19.84
C ALA A 315 -16.23 -4.19 18.88
N ASP A 316 -16.76 -2.97 19.02
CA ASP A 316 -17.70 -2.42 18.05
C ASP A 316 -17.01 -2.12 16.72
N LEU A 317 -17.74 -2.36 15.63
CA LEU A 317 -17.30 -2.04 14.28
C LEU A 317 -18.11 -0.84 13.76
N TRP A 318 -17.42 0.12 13.18
CA TRP A 318 -18.06 1.32 12.66
C TRP A 318 -17.68 1.54 11.20
N ASN A 319 -18.62 2.07 10.42
CA ASN A 319 -18.43 2.47 9.02
C ASN A 319 -18.00 1.32 8.09
N MET A 320 -18.43 0.10 8.39
CA MET A 320 -18.04 -1.10 7.64
C MET A 320 -18.60 -1.16 6.22
N THR A 321 -19.63 -0.36 5.92
CA THR A 321 -20.25 -0.24 4.59
C THR A 321 -19.59 0.80 3.70
N ALA A 322 -18.60 1.54 4.20
CA ALA A 322 -17.89 2.57 3.45
C ALA A 322 -16.82 1.96 2.53
N PHE A 323 -17.20 1.54 1.35
CA PHE A 323 -16.30 1.05 0.31
C PHE A 323 -15.92 2.17 -0.65
N LYS A 324 -14.64 2.20 -1.04
CA LYS A 324 -14.19 3.01 -2.15
C LYS A 324 -14.05 2.13 -3.40
N ALA A 325 -15.02 2.20 -4.29
CA ALA A 325 -14.87 1.70 -5.65
C ALA A 325 -14.39 2.84 -6.55
N ASN A 326 -13.33 2.63 -7.30
CA ASN A 326 -12.87 3.56 -8.32
C ASN A 326 -13.43 3.11 -9.67
N ASN A 327 -14.03 4.04 -10.39
CA ASN A 327 -14.38 3.81 -11.79
C ASN A 327 -13.10 3.79 -12.66
N ALA A 328 -13.25 3.36 -13.90
CA ALA A 328 -12.17 3.33 -14.88
C ALA A 328 -10.94 2.52 -14.43
N CYS A 329 -11.06 1.21 -14.39
CA CYS A 329 -9.92 0.30 -14.33
C CYS A 329 -9.95 -0.68 -15.50
N HIS A 330 -8.76 -1.13 -15.92
CA HIS A 330 -8.59 -2.17 -16.92
C HIS A 330 -7.98 -3.40 -16.26
N VAL A 331 -8.49 -4.57 -16.59
CA VAL A 331 -7.89 -5.83 -16.17
C VAL A 331 -7.11 -6.39 -17.35
N ALA A 332 -5.79 -6.35 -17.25
CA ALA A 332 -4.90 -6.88 -18.28
C ALA A 332 -5.00 -8.42 -18.37
N GLU A 333 -4.58 -9.02 -19.48
CA GLU A 333 -4.62 -10.48 -19.70
C GLU A 333 -3.92 -11.29 -18.61
N ASN A 334 -2.90 -10.73 -17.97
CA ASN A 334 -2.16 -11.34 -16.86
C ASN A 334 -2.87 -11.17 -15.50
N GLY A 335 -4.08 -10.60 -15.46
CA GLY A 335 -4.86 -10.34 -14.26
C GLY A 335 -4.44 -9.10 -13.47
N ALA A 336 -3.49 -8.30 -13.95
CA ALA A 336 -3.13 -7.04 -13.31
C ALA A 336 -4.24 -6.01 -13.47
N VAL A 337 -4.61 -5.35 -12.37
CA VAL A 337 -5.60 -4.27 -12.39
C VAL A 337 -4.87 -2.95 -12.56
N VAL A 338 -5.14 -2.28 -13.67
CA VAL A 338 -4.55 -0.98 -14.04
C VAL A 338 -5.58 0.12 -13.85
N SER A 339 -5.27 1.09 -13.02
CA SER A 339 -6.16 2.22 -12.79
C SER A 339 -6.07 3.21 -13.96
N LEU A 340 -7.18 3.45 -14.62
CA LEU A 340 -7.35 4.46 -15.66
C LEU A 340 -7.93 5.77 -15.09
N TYR A 341 -7.80 5.98 -13.80
CA TYR A 341 -8.33 7.14 -13.07
C TYR A 341 -8.03 8.49 -13.74
N THR A 342 -6.87 8.62 -14.35
CA THR A 342 -6.49 9.84 -15.11
C THR A 342 -7.39 10.15 -16.30
N LEU A 343 -8.20 9.19 -16.73
CA LEU A 343 -9.19 9.35 -17.80
C LEU A 343 -10.57 9.75 -17.27
N SER A 344 -10.83 9.59 -15.98
CA SER A 344 -12.17 9.79 -15.39
C SER A 344 -12.76 11.19 -15.57
N GLU A 345 -11.92 12.19 -15.84
CA GLU A 345 -12.32 13.59 -16.06
C GLU A 345 -12.25 14.04 -17.53
N THR A 346 -11.66 13.21 -18.40
CA THR A 346 -11.37 13.56 -19.79
C THR A 346 -11.89 12.53 -20.79
N SER A 347 -12.69 11.58 -20.34
CA SER A 347 -13.36 10.58 -21.17
C SER A 347 -14.87 10.63 -20.98
N ALA A 348 -15.62 10.20 -21.98
CA ALA A 348 -17.03 9.88 -21.86
C ALA A 348 -17.19 8.44 -21.43
N LEU A 349 -18.10 8.16 -20.48
CA LEU A 349 -18.46 6.81 -20.07
C LEU A 349 -19.69 6.36 -20.84
N VAL A 350 -19.55 5.28 -21.61
CA VAL A 350 -20.65 4.71 -22.41
C VAL A 350 -20.87 3.24 -22.06
N ASP A 351 -22.10 2.79 -22.23
CA ASP A 351 -22.47 1.38 -22.13
C ASP A 351 -22.10 0.59 -23.40
N ASP A 352 -22.40 -0.70 -23.43
CA ASP A 352 -22.12 -1.59 -24.57
C ASP A 352 -22.89 -1.20 -25.85
N GLU A 353 -23.92 -0.38 -25.74
CA GLU A 353 -24.70 0.16 -26.85
C GLU A 353 -24.19 1.53 -27.32
N GLY A 354 -23.15 2.08 -26.66
CA GLY A 354 -22.58 3.38 -26.97
C GLY A 354 -23.32 4.56 -26.35
N ASN A 355 -24.26 4.34 -25.45
CA ASN A 355 -25.03 5.43 -24.81
C ASN A 355 -24.29 5.94 -23.57
N ARG A 356 -24.13 7.27 -23.48
CA ARG A 356 -23.68 7.89 -22.22
C ARG A 356 -24.74 7.73 -21.15
N PHE A 357 -24.30 7.31 -19.96
CA PHE A 357 -25.22 7.04 -18.85
C PHE A 357 -24.99 7.95 -17.63
N ILE A 358 -23.98 8.83 -17.68
CA ILE A 358 -23.66 9.77 -16.61
C ILE A 358 -23.06 11.07 -17.20
N ASN A 359 -23.16 12.17 -16.45
CA ASN A 359 -22.40 13.38 -16.75
C ASN A 359 -21.07 13.34 -15.99
N GLU A 360 -20.00 13.00 -16.65
CA GLU A 360 -18.67 12.77 -16.05
C GLU A 360 -18.05 14.06 -15.47
N THR A 361 -18.49 15.22 -15.95
CA THR A 361 -17.99 16.53 -15.48
C THR A 361 -18.53 16.88 -14.10
N ASP A 362 -19.82 16.60 -13.88
CA ASP A 362 -20.51 16.98 -12.64
C ASP A 362 -20.49 15.87 -11.59
N ALA A 363 -20.35 14.62 -12.02
CA ALA A 363 -20.36 13.46 -11.13
C ALA A 363 -19.05 13.29 -10.36
N THR A 364 -19.16 13.01 -9.08
CA THR A 364 -18.04 12.58 -8.24
C THR A 364 -17.56 11.16 -8.61
N ILE A 365 -16.37 10.76 -8.17
CA ILE A 365 -15.84 9.41 -8.41
C ILE A 365 -16.78 8.33 -7.85
N PRO A 366 -17.29 8.43 -6.60
CA PRO A 366 -18.26 7.47 -6.09
C PRO A 366 -19.53 7.36 -6.96
N GLU A 367 -20.06 8.49 -7.42
CA GLU A 367 -21.24 8.50 -8.29
C GLU A 367 -20.97 7.82 -9.65
N LYS A 368 -19.79 8.06 -10.25
CA LYS A 368 -19.35 7.37 -11.46
C LYS A 368 -19.25 5.85 -11.23
N SER A 369 -18.64 5.45 -10.12
CA SER A 369 -18.48 4.03 -9.77
C SER A 369 -19.83 3.34 -9.56
N VAL A 370 -20.76 3.97 -8.85
CA VAL A 370 -22.12 3.43 -8.65
C VAL A 370 -22.86 3.32 -9.99
N ALA A 371 -22.74 4.31 -10.86
CA ALA A 371 -23.37 4.30 -12.17
C ALA A 371 -22.79 3.20 -13.09
N GLU A 372 -21.49 2.95 -13.04
CA GLU A 372 -20.81 1.86 -13.77
C GLU A 372 -21.24 0.50 -13.23
N LEU A 373 -21.23 0.31 -11.90
CA LEU A 373 -21.68 -0.93 -11.25
C LEU A 373 -23.16 -1.26 -11.53
N ALA A 374 -23.98 -0.26 -11.85
CA ALA A 374 -25.38 -0.47 -12.25
C ALA A 374 -25.55 -0.94 -13.72
N ARG A 375 -24.47 -1.02 -14.49
CA ARG A 375 -24.51 -1.52 -15.88
C ARG A 375 -24.56 -3.05 -15.92
N PRO A 376 -25.09 -3.63 -17.01
CA PRO A 376 -24.95 -5.06 -17.26
C PRO A 376 -23.46 -5.45 -17.21
N ASN A 377 -23.12 -6.56 -16.57
CA ASN A 377 -21.73 -7.00 -16.38
C ASN A 377 -20.85 -6.09 -15.51
N GLN A 378 -21.40 -4.99 -14.94
CA GLN A 378 -20.63 -4.01 -14.15
C GLN A 378 -19.45 -3.41 -14.93
N GLU A 379 -19.62 -3.25 -16.23
CA GLU A 379 -18.61 -2.74 -17.17
C GLU A 379 -19.10 -1.52 -17.91
N ALA A 380 -18.16 -0.67 -18.33
CA ALA A 380 -18.38 0.48 -19.16
C ALA A 380 -17.16 0.75 -20.05
N TRP A 381 -17.36 1.49 -21.12
CA TRP A 381 -16.29 1.94 -22.00
C TRP A 381 -15.90 3.39 -21.70
N SER A 382 -14.61 3.63 -21.54
CA SER A 382 -14.04 4.98 -21.44
C SER A 382 -13.60 5.43 -22.82
N VAL A 383 -14.33 6.38 -23.40
CA VAL A 383 -14.06 6.90 -24.75
C VAL A 383 -13.42 8.28 -24.67
N PHE A 384 -12.26 8.46 -25.28
CA PHE A 384 -11.49 9.71 -25.26
C PHE A 384 -10.79 9.95 -26.59
N ASP A 385 -10.39 11.20 -26.82
CA ASP A 385 -9.79 11.65 -28.08
C ASP A 385 -8.25 11.62 -28.06
N GLN A 386 -7.65 11.83 -29.23
CA GLN A 386 -6.21 11.92 -29.39
C GLN A 386 -5.58 13.03 -28.55
N LYS A 387 -6.30 14.15 -28.32
CA LYS A 387 -5.81 15.25 -27.49
C LYS A 387 -5.60 14.82 -26.04
N THR A 388 -6.51 14.02 -25.51
CA THR A 388 -6.37 13.41 -24.17
C THR A 388 -5.18 12.44 -24.12
N MET A 389 -5.01 11.63 -25.16
CA MET A 389 -3.87 10.75 -25.32
C MET A 389 -2.55 11.52 -25.27
N ASP A 390 -2.42 12.58 -26.09
CA ASP A 390 -1.21 13.36 -26.22
C ASP A 390 -0.88 14.18 -24.96
N ALA A 391 -1.89 14.57 -24.20
CA ALA A 391 -1.71 15.37 -22.99
C ALA A 391 -1.22 14.58 -21.77
N LYS A 392 -1.38 13.25 -21.75
CA LYS A 392 -1.17 12.44 -20.55
C LYS A 392 -0.16 11.32 -20.81
N LYS A 393 1.08 11.49 -20.34
CA LYS A 393 2.16 10.52 -20.53
C LYS A 393 1.78 9.10 -20.05
N LEU A 394 1.04 8.98 -18.94
CA LEU A 394 0.60 7.68 -18.44
C LEU A 394 -0.38 7.00 -19.41
N VAL A 395 -1.27 7.77 -20.04
CA VAL A 395 -2.20 7.25 -21.06
C VAL A 395 -1.46 6.78 -22.32
N GLN A 396 -0.40 7.50 -22.73
CA GLN A 396 0.47 7.06 -23.83
C GLN A 396 1.13 5.70 -23.49
N GLN A 397 1.65 5.54 -22.26
CA GLN A 397 2.24 4.28 -21.81
C GLN A 397 1.22 3.12 -21.84
N TYR A 398 -0.01 3.36 -21.42
CA TYR A 398 -1.07 2.36 -21.48
C TYR A 398 -1.44 1.98 -22.92
N ASN A 399 -1.41 2.95 -23.84
CA ASN A 399 -1.60 2.67 -25.25
C ASN A 399 -0.45 1.82 -25.84
N GLU A 400 0.79 2.11 -25.47
CA GLU A 400 1.96 1.33 -25.87
C GLU A 400 1.89 -0.12 -25.35
N LEU A 401 1.24 -0.34 -24.19
CA LEU A 401 0.97 -1.65 -23.62
C LEU A 401 -0.24 -2.36 -24.27
N GLY A 402 -0.94 -1.72 -25.21
CA GLY A 402 -2.08 -2.32 -25.92
C GLY A 402 -3.38 -2.36 -25.14
N TYR A 403 -3.55 -1.50 -24.12
CA TYR A 403 -4.77 -1.47 -23.30
C TYR A 403 -5.93 -0.75 -23.97
N PHE A 404 -5.72 -0.08 -25.09
CA PHE A 404 -6.76 0.68 -25.79
C PHE A 404 -7.06 0.11 -27.16
N VAL A 405 -8.33 0.15 -27.52
CA VAL A 405 -8.78 -0.06 -28.91
C VAL A 405 -8.82 1.31 -29.59
N THR A 406 -8.13 1.44 -30.71
CA THR A 406 -8.09 2.70 -31.47
C THR A 406 -8.90 2.59 -32.76
N GLY A 407 -9.66 3.62 -33.05
CA GLY A 407 -10.43 3.79 -34.29
C GLY A 407 -10.23 5.18 -34.89
N THR A 408 -10.52 5.33 -36.17
CA THR A 408 -10.47 6.62 -36.88
C THR A 408 -11.83 7.29 -37.00
N THR A 409 -12.89 6.58 -36.66
CA THR A 409 -14.29 7.05 -36.68
C THR A 409 -15.02 6.59 -35.44
N TRP A 410 -16.18 7.18 -35.17
CA TRP A 410 -17.09 6.81 -34.08
C TRP A 410 -18.09 5.71 -34.47
N GLU A 411 -17.91 5.12 -35.63
CA GLU A 411 -18.79 4.03 -36.20
C GLU A 411 -18.22 2.65 -35.92
#